data_5e02c8799b43bf242e0281c8538b070c
#
_entry.id   5e02c8799b43bf242e0281c8538b070c
#
_cell.length_a   1.000
_cell.length_b   1.000
_cell.length_c   1.000
_cell.angle_alpha   90.00
_cell.angle_beta   90.00
_cell.angle_gamma   90.00
#
_symmetry.space_group_name_H-M   'P 1'
#
loop_
_entity.id
_entity.type
_entity.pdbx_description
1 polymer ?
#
loop_
_entity_poly.entity_id
_entity_poly.type
_entity_poly.pdbx_seq_one_letter_code
_entity_poly.pdbx_strand_id
1 'polypeptide(L)'
;MTREEIYAAARRQSAVDLGCAAEDFLREDNVVVLSRPDPGARRYLTLPFSCQLVTYGGNIVASVSPELREPVEAYLAGSPVRYCAFETPKLLELDEALRPFGQRVCFMAEYFLPEPDAPAPPDCPYELRLLYPGNFAPLYTAEWANALCEKRRELDMLAVGAYDEGGRLVGLAGCSADCEDMWQIGVDVLPGHRGRGLGPALTGRLTAEIFRRGKIPFYCAAWSNIRSVRTALRCGYRPAWLEVTARDSAFTESVFRGE
;
A
#
# COMPACT_ATOMS: atom_id res chain seq x y z
N MET A 1 -21.06 3.98 1.58
CA MET A 1 -20.16 2.82 1.88
C MET A 1 -19.81 2.92 3.35
N THR A 2 -20.05 1.84 4.10
CA THR A 2 -19.72 1.80 5.53
C THR A 2 -18.27 1.40 5.75
N ARG A 3 -17.75 1.62 6.97
CA ARG A 3 -16.41 1.17 7.37
C ARG A 3 -16.24 -0.34 7.21
N GLU A 4 -17.27 -1.10 7.58
CA GLU A 4 -17.25 -2.56 7.47
C GLU A 4 -17.15 -3.03 6.01
N GLU A 5 -17.90 -2.41 5.09
CA GLU A 5 -17.81 -2.68 3.65
C GLU A 5 -16.42 -2.39 3.08
N ILE A 6 -15.77 -1.29 3.52
CA ILE A 6 -14.42 -0.93 3.12
C ILE A 6 -13.41 -1.98 3.58
N TYR A 7 -13.45 -2.36 4.87
CA TYR A 7 -12.55 -3.38 5.41
C TYR A 7 -12.80 -4.77 4.83
N ALA A 8 -14.07 -5.12 4.57
CA ALA A 8 -14.41 -6.39 3.92
C ALA A 8 -13.84 -6.45 2.49
N ALA A 9 -13.92 -5.36 1.73
CA ALA A 9 -13.31 -5.30 0.39
C ALA A 9 -11.78 -5.44 0.46
N ALA A 10 -11.12 -4.77 1.42
CA ALA A 10 -9.68 -4.89 1.60
C ALA A 10 -9.25 -6.32 1.96
N ARG A 11 -9.98 -6.99 2.88
CA ARG A 11 -9.70 -8.40 3.21
C ARG A 11 -9.94 -9.34 2.02
N ARG A 12 -10.98 -9.12 1.22
CA ARG A 12 -11.20 -9.90 -0.02
C ARG A 12 -10.04 -9.74 -0.99
N GLN A 13 -9.56 -8.50 -1.19
CA GLN A 13 -8.41 -8.27 -2.08
C GLN A 13 -7.13 -8.90 -1.52
N SER A 14 -6.84 -8.74 -0.23
CA SER A 14 -5.69 -9.41 0.39
C SER A 14 -5.78 -10.92 0.30
N ALA A 15 -6.99 -11.49 0.38
CA ALA A 15 -7.20 -12.93 0.20
C ALA A 15 -6.86 -13.41 -1.21
N VAL A 16 -7.24 -12.65 -2.23
CA VAL A 16 -6.84 -12.90 -3.63
C VAL A 16 -5.32 -12.81 -3.77
N ASP A 17 -4.70 -11.79 -3.22
CA ASP A 17 -3.24 -11.57 -3.30
C ASP A 17 -2.45 -12.71 -2.63
N LEU A 18 -2.96 -13.26 -1.52
CA LEU A 18 -2.28 -14.32 -0.77
C LEU A 18 -2.71 -15.75 -1.19
N GLY A 19 -3.80 -15.88 -1.93
CA GLY A 19 -4.36 -17.18 -2.31
C GLY A 19 -5.08 -17.90 -1.15
N CYS A 20 -5.71 -17.14 -0.23
CA CYS A 20 -6.45 -17.64 0.93
C CYS A 20 -7.94 -17.25 0.88
N ALA A 21 -8.70 -17.51 1.94
CA ALA A 21 -10.06 -17.00 2.12
C ALA A 21 -10.06 -15.68 2.89
N ALA A 22 -11.04 -14.79 2.61
CA ALA A 22 -11.16 -13.52 3.34
C ALA A 22 -11.42 -13.73 4.84
N GLU A 23 -12.09 -14.81 5.20
CA GLU A 23 -12.38 -15.23 6.56
C GLU A 23 -11.13 -15.64 7.33
N ASP A 24 -10.05 -16.03 6.64
CA ASP A 24 -8.77 -16.39 7.29
C ASP A 24 -8.19 -15.21 8.08
N PHE A 25 -8.45 -13.96 7.68
CA PHE A 25 -8.07 -12.76 8.44
C PHE A 25 -8.90 -12.50 9.69
N LEU A 26 -9.99 -13.25 9.90
CA LEU A 26 -10.88 -13.13 11.05
C LEU A 26 -10.72 -14.26 12.07
N ARG A 27 -9.81 -15.20 11.80
CA ARG A 27 -9.54 -16.33 12.70
C ARG A 27 -8.74 -15.87 13.92
N GLU A 28 -8.85 -16.65 14.99
CA GLU A 28 -8.03 -16.45 16.18
C GLU A 28 -6.58 -16.92 15.96
N ASP A 29 -6.40 -17.99 15.19
CA ASP A 29 -5.09 -18.57 14.93
C ASP A 29 -4.46 -17.98 13.66
N ASN A 30 -3.12 -17.98 13.62
CA ASN A 30 -2.37 -17.67 12.41
C ASN A 30 -2.65 -18.72 11.32
N VAL A 31 -2.63 -18.29 10.05
CA VAL A 31 -2.91 -19.15 8.90
C VAL A 31 -1.71 -19.15 7.97
N VAL A 32 -1.29 -20.32 7.51
CA VAL A 32 -0.24 -20.47 6.49
C VAL A 32 -0.82 -21.15 5.25
N VAL A 33 -0.75 -20.49 4.12
CA VAL A 33 -1.22 -20.99 2.81
C VAL A 33 -0.06 -21.08 1.82
N LEU A 34 -0.25 -21.87 0.76
CA LEU A 34 0.72 -21.92 -0.31
C LEU A 34 0.51 -20.75 -1.29
N SER A 35 1.58 -20.04 -1.59
CA SER A 35 1.59 -18.95 -2.54
C SER A 35 1.27 -19.45 -3.96
N ARG A 36 0.40 -18.71 -4.67
CA ARG A 36 0.01 -18.99 -6.04
C ARG A 36 -0.31 -17.69 -6.78
N PRO A 37 -0.11 -17.63 -8.10
CA PRO A 37 -0.56 -16.50 -8.88
C PRO A 37 -2.09 -16.48 -8.94
N ASP A 38 -2.66 -15.26 -8.95
CA ASP A 38 -4.08 -15.03 -9.17
C ASP A 38 -4.27 -13.83 -10.12
N PRO A 39 -5.07 -13.94 -11.20
CA PRO A 39 -5.28 -12.85 -12.15
C PRO A 39 -6.02 -11.65 -11.54
N GLY A 40 -6.74 -11.83 -10.42
CA GLY A 40 -7.39 -10.76 -9.67
C GLY A 40 -6.49 -10.06 -8.65
N ALA A 41 -5.24 -10.51 -8.48
CA ALA A 41 -4.30 -9.90 -7.56
C ALA A 41 -3.94 -8.46 -7.97
N ARG A 42 -3.51 -7.65 -7.00
CA ARG A 42 -3.02 -6.29 -7.26
C ARG A 42 -1.89 -6.33 -8.28
N ARG A 43 -2.04 -5.59 -9.38
CA ARG A 43 -1.20 -5.72 -10.58
C ARG A 43 0.27 -5.31 -10.39
N TYR A 44 0.59 -4.57 -9.34
CA TYR A 44 1.98 -4.28 -9.00
C TYR A 44 2.69 -5.44 -8.29
N LEU A 45 1.94 -6.44 -7.80
CA LEU A 45 2.52 -7.63 -7.19
C LEU A 45 3.01 -8.57 -8.29
N THR A 46 4.25 -9.02 -8.17
CA THR A 46 4.82 -10.05 -9.06
C THR A 46 4.69 -11.42 -8.39
N LEU A 47 3.46 -11.92 -8.31
CA LEU A 47 3.15 -13.19 -7.66
C LEU A 47 3.61 -14.41 -8.51
N PRO A 48 3.90 -15.54 -7.84
CA PRO A 48 3.85 -15.77 -6.40
C PRO A 48 5.09 -15.21 -5.68
N PHE A 49 4.90 -14.65 -4.47
CA PHE A 49 6.04 -14.39 -3.58
C PHE A 49 6.46 -15.65 -2.86
N SER A 50 7.76 -15.77 -2.56
CA SER A 50 8.26 -16.89 -1.76
C SER A 50 7.75 -16.83 -0.32
N CYS A 51 7.60 -15.62 0.24
CA CYS A 51 7.01 -15.40 1.56
C CYS A 51 6.38 -14.01 1.64
N GLN A 52 5.11 -13.95 2.04
CA GLN A 52 4.38 -12.73 2.33
C GLN A 52 3.54 -12.94 3.59
N LEU A 53 3.64 -12.02 4.55
CA LEU A 53 2.87 -12.00 5.79
C LEU A 53 1.97 -10.77 5.79
N VAL A 54 0.69 -10.97 6.13
CA VAL A 54 -0.30 -9.88 6.24
C VAL A 54 -1.04 -9.99 7.56
N THR A 55 -1.22 -8.85 8.25
CA THR A 55 -2.04 -8.78 9.45
C THR A 55 -2.98 -7.57 9.42
N TYR A 56 -4.22 -7.81 9.83
CA TYR A 56 -5.22 -6.77 10.14
C TYR A 56 -5.31 -6.52 11.65
N GLY A 57 -4.33 -6.99 12.44
CA GLY A 57 -4.24 -6.82 13.89
C GLY A 57 -4.81 -7.98 14.72
N GLY A 58 -5.62 -8.86 14.12
CA GLY A 58 -6.20 -10.02 14.78
C GLY A 58 -5.28 -11.25 14.78
N ASN A 59 -4.87 -11.66 13.61
CA ASN A 59 -3.97 -12.79 13.35
C ASN A 59 -2.98 -12.43 12.23
N ILE A 60 -2.15 -13.39 11.84
CA ILE A 60 -1.26 -13.28 10.68
C ILE A 60 -1.66 -14.35 9.68
N VAL A 61 -1.87 -13.93 8.44
CA VAL A 61 -1.98 -14.83 7.29
C VAL A 61 -0.68 -14.77 6.50
N ALA A 62 -0.02 -15.91 6.37
CA ALA A 62 1.22 -16.06 5.63
C ALA A 62 0.99 -16.86 4.36
N SER A 63 1.42 -16.32 3.22
CA SER A 63 1.45 -16.99 1.92
C SER A 63 2.89 -17.32 1.58
N VAL A 64 3.21 -18.60 1.38
CA VAL A 64 4.59 -19.08 1.28
C VAL A 64 4.76 -20.10 0.16
N SER A 65 5.96 -20.18 -0.39
CA SER A 65 6.34 -21.30 -1.26
C SER A 65 6.42 -22.60 -0.44
N PRO A 66 6.26 -23.78 -1.07
CA PRO A 66 6.18 -25.06 -0.35
C PRO A 66 7.35 -25.30 0.61
N GLU A 67 8.57 -24.97 0.18
CA GLU A 67 9.81 -25.16 0.96
C GLU A 67 9.92 -24.23 2.18
N LEU A 68 9.19 -23.11 2.19
CA LEU A 68 9.19 -22.14 3.29
C LEU A 68 8.07 -22.37 4.30
N ARG A 69 7.19 -23.34 4.06
CA ARG A 69 6.03 -23.57 4.92
C ARG A 69 6.45 -23.89 6.35
N GLU A 70 7.28 -24.92 6.54
CA GLU A 70 7.71 -25.35 7.88
C GLU A 70 8.51 -24.27 8.62
N PRO A 71 9.52 -23.61 8.03
CA PRO A 71 10.22 -22.48 8.67
C PRO A 71 9.29 -21.35 9.12
N VAL A 72 8.30 -20.97 8.29
CA VAL A 72 7.38 -19.88 8.62
C VAL A 72 6.35 -20.29 9.67
N GLU A 73 5.84 -21.53 9.63
CA GLU A 73 4.99 -22.08 10.69
C GLU A 73 5.71 -22.07 12.05
N ALA A 74 6.98 -22.50 12.09
CA ALA A 74 7.80 -22.48 13.31
C ALA A 74 8.04 -21.05 13.81
N TYR A 75 8.32 -20.11 12.91
CA TYR A 75 8.47 -18.69 13.26
C TYR A 75 7.20 -18.12 13.90
N LEU A 76 6.04 -18.35 13.29
CA LEU A 76 4.75 -17.88 13.82
C LEU A 76 4.38 -18.52 15.16
N ALA A 77 4.66 -19.81 15.33
CA ALA A 77 4.45 -20.52 16.60
C ALA A 77 5.37 -19.99 17.72
N GLY A 78 6.59 -19.56 17.39
CA GLY A 78 7.54 -18.95 18.31
C GLY A 78 7.23 -17.49 18.70
N SER A 79 6.12 -16.91 18.21
CA SER A 79 5.71 -15.53 18.49
C SER A 79 4.44 -15.51 19.33
N PRO A 80 4.53 -15.60 20.68
CA PRO A 80 3.36 -15.75 21.55
C PRO A 80 2.43 -14.52 21.54
N VAL A 81 2.98 -13.35 21.20
CA VAL A 81 2.23 -12.10 21.01
C VAL A 81 2.28 -11.72 19.55
N ARG A 82 1.14 -11.73 18.87
CA ARG A 82 1.05 -11.61 17.40
C ARG A 82 1.70 -10.37 16.84
N TYR A 83 1.51 -9.19 17.46
CA TYR A 83 2.15 -7.97 16.97
C TYR A 83 3.67 -8.01 17.09
N CYS A 84 4.23 -8.78 18.02
CA CYS A 84 5.68 -8.93 18.16
C CYS A 84 6.33 -9.62 16.94
N ALA A 85 5.58 -10.37 16.15
CA ALA A 85 6.10 -10.98 14.93
C ALA A 85 6.61 -9.94 13.91
N PHE A 86 6.18 -8.69 14.01
CA PHE A 86 6.65 -7.59 13.14
C PHE A 86 7.64 -6.66 13.83
N GLU A 87 8.06 -6.99 15.05
CA GLU A 87 9.14 -6.28 15.76
C GLU A 87 10.51 -6.67 15.20
N THR A 88 11.46 -5.73 15.26
CA THR A 88 12.80 -5.91 14.67
C THR A 88 13.50 -7.23 15.07
N PRO A 89 13.53 -7.66 16.35
CA PRO A 89 14.17 -8.92 16.71
C PRO A 89 13.52 -10.13 16.03
N LYS A 90 12.20 -10.13 15.90
CA LYS A 90 11.45 -11.21 15.26
C LYS A 90 11.60 -11.20 13.74
N LEU A 91 11.66 -10.03 13.12
CA LEU A 91 11.96 -9.94 11.68
C LEU A 91 13.36 -10.44 11.36
N LEU A 92 14.33 -10.26 12.26
CA LEU A 92 15.66 -10.87 12.11
C LEU A 92 15.61 -12.40 12.21
N GLU A 93 14.83 -12.96 13.13
CA GLU A 93 14.61 -14.41 13.20
C GLU A 93 13.97 -14.95 11.91
N LEU A 94 12.97 -14.23 11.37
CA LEU A 94 12.38 -14.60 10.08
C LEU A 94 13.42 -14.55 8.95
N ASP A 95 14.20 -13.47 8.88
CA ASP A 95 15.26 -13.32 7.87
C ASP A 95 16.29 -14.46 7.93
N GLU A 96 16.73 -14.83 9.14
CA GLU A 96 17.64 -15.97 9.36
C GLU A 96 17.00 -17.30 8.92
N ALA A 97 15.69 -17.51 9.19
CA ALA A 97 14.98 -18.71 8.78
C ALA A 97 14.81 -18.83 7.28
N LEU A 98 14.70 -17.69 6.56
CA LEU A 98 14.53 -17.64 5.11
C LEU A 98 15.87 -17.73 4.35
N ARG A 99 16.97 -17.33 4.98
CA ARG A 99 18.31 -17.27 4.35
C ARG A 99 18.80 -18.57 3.72
N PRO A 100 18.63 -19.77 4.33
CA PRO A 100 19.05 -21.03 3.70
C PRO A 100 18.36 -21.32 2.36
N PHE A 101 17.22 -20.68 2.11
CA PHE A 101 16.42 -20.81 0.89
C PHE A 101 16.70 -19.67 -0.11
N GLY A 102 17.74 -18.86 0.13
CA GLY A 102 18.08 -17.72 -0.73
C GLY A 102 17.10 -16.56 -0.66
N GLN A 103 16.26 -16.49 0.38
CA GLN A 103 15.25 -15.46 0.58
C GLN A 103 15.63 -14.54 1.75
N ARG A 104 15.23 -13.29 1.67
CA ARG A 104 15.48 -12.26 2.69
C ARG A 104 14.22 -11.42 2.91
N VAL A 105 13.98 -11.00 4.14
CA VAL A 105 12.97 -9.96 4.41
C VAL A 105 13.39 -8.68 3.68
N CYS A 106 12.52 -8.14 2.83
CA CYS A 106 12.85 -7.03 1.95
C CYS A 106 11.99 -5.79 2.21
N PHE A 107 10.68 -5.93 2.20
CA PHE A 107 9.76 -4.81 2.35
C PHE A 107 8.80 -5.01 3.51
N MET A 108 8.55 -3.92 4.23
CA MET A 108 7.46 -3.79 5.17
C MET A 108 6.71 -2.49 4.86
N ALA A 109 5.42 -2.60 4.64
CA ALA A 109 4.56 -1.48 4.33
C ALA A 109 3.30 -1.47 5.20
N GLU A 110 2.90 -0.29 5.63
CA GLU A 110 1.63 -0.06 6.30
C GLU A 110 0.63 0.49 5.30
N TYR A 111 -0.56 -0.06 5.35
CA TYR A 111 -1.67 0.31 4.50
C TYR A 111 -2.79 0.97 5.30
N PHE A 112 -3.38 1.98 4.70
CA PHE A 112 -4.37 2.82 5.33
C PHE A 112 -5.66 2.82 4.52
N LEU A 113 -6.79 2.75 5.22
CA LEU A 113 -8.12 2.91 4.64
C LEU A 113 -8.79 4.19 5.15
N PRO A 114 -9.60 4.85 4.32
CA PRO A 114 -10.31 6.05 4.73
C PRO A 114 -11.47 5.72 5.66
N GLU A 115 -11.72 6.59 6.62
CA GLU A 115 -12.97 6.59 7.38
C GLU A 115 -14.09 7.19 6.52
N PRO A 116 -15.29 6.56 6.46
CA PRO A 116 -16.40 7.08 5.66
C PRO A 116 -16.81 8.51 6.02
N ASP A 117 -16.74 8.85 7.31
CA ASP A 117 -17.13 10.14 7.87
C ASP A 117 -15.93 11.08 8.08
N ALA A 118 -14.83 10.84 7.36
CA ALA A 118 -13.65 11.69 7.48
C ALA A 118 -14.02 13.15 7.17
N PRO A 119 -13.52 14.11 7.95
CA PRO A 119 -13.77 15.53 7.69
C PRO A 119 -13.23 15.91 6.31
N ALA A 120 -13.87 16.89 5.69
CA ALA A 120 -13.38 17.44 4.44
C ALA A 120 -11.91 17.84 4.58
N PRO A 121 -11.08 17.61 3.54
CA PRO A 121 -9.69 18.01 3.58
C PRO A 121 -9.58 19.52 3.83
N PRO A 122 -8.51 19.97 4.53
CA PRO A 122 -8.32 21.39 4.80
C PRO A 122 -8.22 22.17 3.49
N ASP A 123 -8.76 23.38 3.51
CA ASP A 123 -8.56 24.34 2.42
C ASP A 123 -7.07 24.58 2.20
N CYS A 124 -6.71 24.75 0.95
CA CYS A 124 -5.34 25.12 0.60
C CYS A 124 -5.38 26.34 -0.36
N PRO A 125 -4.32 27.19 -0.36
CA PRO A 125 -4.29 28.41 -1.16
C PRO A 125 -3.96 28.16 -2.65
N TYR A 126 -4.16 26.94 -3.12
CA TYR A 126 -3.86 26.53 -4.49
C TYR A 126 -5.13 26.15 -5.24
N GLU A 127 -5.17 26.43 -6.54
CA GLU A 127 -6.23 25.94 -7.40
C GLU A 127 -6.07 24.42 -7.59
N LEU A 128 -7.11 23.67 -7.26
CA LEU A 128 -7.13 22.20 -7.45
C LEU A 128 -7.92 21.83 -8.70
N ARG A 129 -7.27 21.15 -9.64
CA ARG A 129 -7.89 20.67 -10.89
C ARG A 129 -7.89 19.15 -10.96
N LEU A 130 -9.03 18.59 -11.36
CA LEU A 130 -9.14 17.15 -11.65
C LEU A 130 -8.55 16.89 -13.06
N LEU A 131 -7.71 15.88 -13.15
CA LEU A 131 -7.04 15.45 -14.37
C LEU A 131 -7.41 14.01 -14.71
N TYR A 132 -7.43 13.70 -15.98
CA TYR A 132 -7.77 12.39 -16.54
C TYR A 132 -6.62 11.83 -17.39
N PRO A 133 -6.64 10.54 -17.78
CA PRO A 133 -5.54 9.91 -18.53
C PRO A 133 -5.06 10.68 -19.75
N GLY A 134 -5.95 11.39 -20.46
CA GLY A 134 -5.56 12.25 -21.59
C GLY A 134 -4.64 13.43 -21.23
N ASN A 135 -4.55 13.77 -19.94
CA ASN A 135 -3.69 14.84 -19.42
C ASN A 135 -2.34 14.34 -18.89
N PHE A 136 -2.13 13.01 -18.76
CA PHE A 136 -1.01 12.45 -18.00
C PHE A 136 0.31 12.39 -18.78
N ALA A 137 0.27 12.35 -20.12
CA ALA A 137 1.48 12.17 -20.93
C ALA A 137 2.67 13.08 -20.55
N PRO A 138 2.50 14.40 -20.33
CA PRO A 138 3.59 15.28 -19.92
C PRO A 138 3.96 15.15 -18.43
N LEU A 139 3.19 14.41 -17.63
CA LEU A 139 3.36 14.30 -16.19
C LEU A 139 4.14 13.03 -15.77
N TYR A 140 4.44 12.13 -16.70
CA TYR A 140 5.30 10.97 -16.42
C TYR A 140 6.76 11.41 -16.33
N THR A 141 7.09 12.01 -15.19
CA THR A 141 8.43 12.49 -14.84
C THR A 141 8.83 12.04 -13.45
N ALA A 142 10.10 12.12 -13.11
CA ALA A 142 10.59 11.76 -11.78
C ALA A 142 9.95 12.60 -10.65
N GLU A 143 9.49 13.82 -10.95
CA GLU A 143 8.84 14.71 -9.97
C GLU A 143 7.48 14.17 -9.48
N TRP A 144 6.79 13.38 -10.30
CA TRP A 144 5.43 12.86 -10.07
C TRP A 144 5.38 11.33 -9.99
N ALA A 145 6.53 10.69 -9.74
CA ALA A 145 6.67 9.23 -9.79
C ALA A 145 5.92 8.47 -8.67
N ASN A 146 5.49 9.14 -7.58
CA ASN A 146 4.58 8.54 -6.61
C ASN A 146 3.11 8.69 -7.03
N ALA A 147 2.75 9.81 -7.66
CA ALA A 147 1.37 10.08 -8.08
C ALA A 147 0.97 9.28 -9.33
N LEU A 148 1.89 9.10 -10.29
CA LEU A 148 1.65 8.40 -11.55
C LEU A 148 2.74 7.36 -11.81
N CYS A 149 2.35 6.22 -12.41
CA CYS A 149 3.29 5.13 -12.69
C CYS A 149 3.54 4.96 -14.18
N GLU A 150 4.67 5.49 -14.68
CA GLU A 150 5.02 5.39 -16.10
C GLU A 150 5.04 3.95 -16.64
N LYS A 151 5.43 2.98 -15.79
CA LYS A 151 5.50 1.56 -16.16
C LYS A 151 4.14 0.88 -16.26
N ARG A 152 3.06 1.52 -15.76
CA ARG A 152 1.69 0.99 -15.71
C ARG A 152 0.69 2.10 -16.01
N ARG A 153 0.94 2.88 -17.07
CA ARG A 153 0.13 4.06 -17.47
C ARG A 153 -1.35 3.74 -17.64
N GLU A 154 -1.65 2.52 -18.10
CA GLU A 154 -3.02 2.04 -18.32
C GLU A 154 -3.83 1.88 -17.03
N LEU A 155 -3.17 1.83 -15.87
CA LEU A 155 -3.81 1.73 -14.57
C LEU A 155 -4.03 3.09 -13.91
N ASP A 156 -3.37 4.16 -14.36
CA ASP A 156 -3.55 5.50 -13.82
C ASP A 156 -4.90 6.06 -14.28
N MET A 157 -5.83 6.25 -13.33
CA MET A 157 -7.23 6.54 -13.61
C MET A 157 -7.61 8.00 -13.45
N LEU A 158 -7.13 8.63 -12.37
CA LEU A 158 -7.44 10.01 -12.01
C LEU A 158 -6.23 10.65 -11.33
N ALA A 159 -6.14 11.98 -11.47
CA ALA A 159 -5.26 12.77 -10.63
C ALA A 159 -5.90 14.10 -10.24
N VAL A 160 -5.42 14.68 -9.16
CA VAL A 160 -5.72 16.05 -8.76
C VAL A 160 -4.41 16.82 -8.75
N GLY A 161 -4.32 17.83 -9.62
CA GLY A 161 -3.19 18.74 -9.69
C GLY A 161 -3.45 20.02 -8.90
N ALA A 162 -2.44 20.52 -8.19
CA ALA A 162 -2.46 21.81 -7.54
C ALA A 162 -1.60 22.81 -8.32
N TYR A 163 -2.16 23.98 -8.59
CA TYR A 163 -1.53 25.03 -9.40
C TYR A 163 -1.31 26.28 -8.56
N ASP A 164 -0.13 26.89 -8.70
CA ASP A 164 0.17 28.20 -8.11
C ASP A 164 -0.47 29.34 -8.90
N GLU A 165 -0.31 30.58 -8.41
CA GLU A 165 -0.85 31.79 -9.05
C GLU A 165 -0.33 32.00 -10.49
N GLY A 166 0.85 31.48 -10.82
CA GLY A 166 1.43 31.49 -12.16
C GLY A 166 0.91 30.37 -13.08
N GLY A 167 0.01 29.50 -12.58
CA GLY A 167 -0.52 28.36 -13.33
C GLY A 167 0.44 27.16 -13.44
N ARG A 168 1.52 27.15 -12.66
CA ARG A 168 2.48 26.04 -12.62
C ARG A 168 1.94 24.92 -11.71
N LEU A 169 2.05 23.67 -12.17
CA LEU A 169 1.76 22.48 -11.34
C LEU A 169 2.82 22.35 -10.25
N VAL A 170 2.40 22.35 -8.99
CA VAL A 170 3.27 22.31 -7.79
C VAL A 170 2.99 21.16 -6.86
N GLY A 171 1.93 20.40 -7.10
CA GLY A 171 1.59 19.17 -6.40
C GLY A 171 0.64 18.33 -7.22
N LEU A 172 0.75 17.01 -7.08
CA LEU A 172 -0.06 16.04 -7.80
C LEU A 172 -0.40 14.89 -6.87
N ALA A 173 -1.68 14.52 -6.78
CA ALA A 173 -2.10 13.23 -6.27
C ALA A 173 -2.73 12.45 -7.41
N GLY A 174 -2.31 11.21 -7.61
CA GLY A 174 -2.85 10.31 -8.63
C GLY A 174 -3.35 9.02 -8.01
N CYS A 175 -4.17 8.27 -8.74
CA CYS A 175 -4.59 6.95 -8.32
C CYS A 175 -4.48 5.93 -9.44
N SER A 176 -4.10 4.71 -9.03
CA SER A 176 -3.91 3.54 -9.89
C SER A 176 -4.94 2.47 -9.57
N ALA A 177 -5.60 1.93 -10.62
CA ALA A 177 -6.56 0.83 -10.52
C ALA A 177 -5.83 -0.53 -10.54
N ASP A 178 -5.02 -0.78 -9.53
CA ASP A 178 -4.23 -2.02 -9.41
C ASP A 178 -5.10 -3.26 -9.19
N CYS A 179 -6.32 -3.10 -8.71
CA CYS A 179 -7.36 -4.13 -8.62
C CYS A 179 -8.74 -3.53 -8.90
N GLU A 180 -9.76 -4.40 -8.98
CA GLU A 180 -11.06 -3.99 -9.45
C GLU A 180 -11.74 -2.95 -8.55
N ASP A 181 -11.80 -3.21 -7.24
CA ASP A 181 -12.58 -2.40 -6.31
C ASP A 181 -11.79 -1.32 -5.60
N MET A 182 -10.46 -1.43 -5.55
CA MET A 182 -9.62 -0.57 -4.74
C MET A 182 -8.57 0.15 -5.58
N TRP A 183 -8.47 1.48 -5.38
CA TRP A 183 -7.52 2.32 -6.12
C TRP A 183 -6.47 2.91 -5.17
N GLN A 184 -5.20 2.64 -5.46
CA GLN A 184 -4.09 3.15 -4.66
C GLN A 184 -3.82 4.61 -4.95
N ILE A 185 -3.67 5.41 -3.89
CA ILE A 185 -3.31 6.83 -4.00
C ILE A 185 -1.80 7.01 -3.77
N GLY A 186 -1.17 7.76 -4.66
CA GLY A 186 0.15 8.34 -4.50
C GLY A 186 0.12 9.86 -4.57
N VAL A 187 1.04 10.55 -3.91
CA VAL A 187 1.07 12.02 -3.86
C VAL A 187 2.49 12.56 -3.86
N ASP A 188 2.70 13.57 -4.68
CA ASP A 188 3.93 14.36 -4.77
C ASP A 188 3.65 15.84 -4.57
N VAL A 189 4.54 16.53 -3.86
CA VAL A 189 4.53 17.97 -3.67
C VAL A 189 5.95 18.50 -3.86
N LEU A 190 6.10 19.49 -4.73
CA LEU A 190 7.40 20.11 -4.98
C LEU A 190 8.00 20.71 -3.69
N PRO A 191 9.33 20.62 -3.49
CA PRO A 191 9.98 21.02 -2.23
C PRO A 191 9.57 22.39 -1.71
N GLY A 192 9.52 23.41 -2.56
CA GLY A 192 9.15 24.80 -2.20
C GLY A 192 7.70 25.01 -1.76
N HIS A 193 6.83 24.01 -1.95
CA HIS A 193 5.39 24.07 -1.66
C HIS A 193 4.98 23.14 -0.51
N ARG A 194 5.93 22.39 0.07
CA ARG A 194 5.69 21.48 1.20
C ARG A 194 5.37 22.23 2.48
N GLY A 195 4.70 21.55 3.42
CA GLY A 195 4.37 22.13 4.74
C GLY A 195 3.17 23.09 4.74
N ARG A 196 2.52 23.33 3.60
CA ARG A 196 1.38 24.26 3.42
C ARG A 196 0.02 23.56 3.33
N GLY A 197 -0.11 22.31 3.80
CA GLY A 197 -1.36 21.54 3.74
C GLY A 197 -1.70 20.94 2.38
N LEU A 198 -0.85 21.11 1.37
CA LEU A 198 -1.15 20.73 -0.01
C LEU A 198 -1.33 19.22 -0.21
N GLY A 199 -0.46 18.40 0.39
CA GLY A 199 -0.59 16.93 0.32
C GLY A 199 -1.94 16.43 0.82
N PRO A 200 -2.38 16.79 2.05
CA PRO A 200 -3.71 16.47 2.54
C PRO A 200 -4.85 16.98 1.66
N ALA A 201 -4.79 18.21 1.15
CA ALA A 201 -5.83 18.76 0.28
C ALA A 201 -5.98 17.96 -1.04
N LEU A 202 -4.86 17.65 -1.70
CA LEU A 202 -4.82 16.83 -2.90
C LEU A 202 -5.36 15.42 -2.66
N THR A 203 -4.83 14.74 -1.64
CA THR A 203 -5.24 13.37 -1.27
C THR A 203 -6.72 13.30 -0.92
N GLY A 204 -7.21 14.21 -0.08
CA GLY A 204 -8.62 14.23 0.32
C GLY A 204 -9.56 14.54 -0.85
N ARG A 205 -9.19 15.46 -1.75
CA ARG A 205 -9.97 15.71 -2.97
C ARG A 205 -10.04 14.47 -3.86
N LEU A 206 -8.91 13.79 -4.06
CA LEU A 206 -8.85 12.57 -4.87
C LEU A 206 -9.63 11.43 -4.22
N THR A 207 -9.55 11.27 -2.90
CA THR A 207 -10.36 10.30 -2.12
C THR A 207 -11.85 10.47 -2.40
N ALA A 208 -12.36 11.70 -2.34
CA ALA A 208 -13.77 11.98 -2.64
C ALA A 208 -14.15 11.64 -4.09
N GLU A 209 -13.25 11.87 -5.05
CA GLU A 209 -13.49 11.53 -6.46
C GLU A 209 -13.52 10.02 -6.71
N ILE A 210 -12.68 9.25 -6.00
CA ILE A 210 -12.65 7.79 -6.07
C ILE A 210 -13.96 7.22 -5.50
N PHE A 211 -14.40 7.68 -4.33
CA PHE A 211 -15.68 7.25 -3.74
C PHE A 211 -16.90 7.56 -4.62
N ARG A 212 -16.92 8.73 -5.29
CA ARG A 212 -18.00 9.05 -6.25
C ARG A 212 -18.12 8.06 -7.41
N ARG A 213 -17.04 7.31 -7.69
CA ARG A 213 -17.00 6.25 -8.72
C ARG A 213 -17.30 4.87 -8.17
N GLY A 214 -17.69 4.79 -6.89
CA GLY A 214 -18.00 3.52 -6.23
C GLY A 214 -16.75 2.69 -5.92
N LYS A 215 -15.54 3.27 -6.02
CA LYS A 215 -14.29 2.60 -5.71
C LYS A 215 -13.79 2.97 -4.32
N ILE A 216 -12.93 2.13 -3.76
CA ILE A 216 -12.35 2.33 -2.43
C ILE A 216 -10.91 2.83 -2.59
N PRO A 217 -10.62 4.06 -2.16
CA PRO A 217 -9.23 4.52 -2.14
C PRO A 217 -8.46 3.85 -1.01
N PHE A 218 -7.21 3.51 -1.25
CA PHE A 218 -6.28 3.08 -0.20
C PHE A 218 -4.94 3.79 -0.35
N TYR A 219 -4.23 3.87 0.76
CA TYR A 219 -2.94 4.54 0.83
C TYR A 219 -1.91 3.58 1.40
N CYS A 220 -0.67 3.66 0.92
CA CYS A 220 0.42 2.83 1.41
C CYS A 220 1.63 3.70 1.71
N ALA A 221 2.33 3.42 2.79
CA ALA A 221 3.57 4.09 3.13
C ALA A 221 4.54 3.12 3.82
N ALA A 222 5.84 3.30 3.59
CA ALA A 222 6.84 2.73 4.46
C ALA A 222 6.67 3.35 5.87
N TRP A 223 6.78 2.54 6.91
CA TRP A 223 6.61 2.97 8.30
C TRP A 223 7.49 4.17 8.69
N SER A 224 8.70 4.21 8.15
CA SER A 224 9.66 5.32 8.37
C SER A 224 9.31 6.60 7.60
N ASN A 225 8.39 6.56 6.63
CA ASN A 225 7.97 7.74 5.89
C ASN A 225 6.92 8.55 6.67
N ILE A 226 7.34 9.13 7.79
CA ILE A 226 6.49 9.88 8.72
C ILE A 226 5.69 10.99 8.03
N ARG A 227 6.24 11.61 6.97
CA ARG A 227 5.52 12.67 6.24
C ARG A 227 4.32 12.09 5.49
N SER A 228 4.51 10.96 4.84
CA SER A 228 3.45 10.25 4.11
C SER A 228 2.36 9.76 5.08
N VAL A 229 2.76 9.10 6.18
CA VAL A 229 1.84 8.67 7.25
C VAL A 229 1.00 9.84 7.78
N ARG A 230 1.63 10.98 8.11
CA ARG A 230 0.92 12.19 8.56
C ARG A 230 -0.07 12.73 7.52
N THR A 231 0.26 12.63 6.22
CA THR A 231 -0.65 13.01 5.14
C THR A 231 -1.89 12.13 5.15
N ALA A 232 -1.72 10.80 5.17
CA ALA A 232 -2.83 9.85 5.25
C ALA A 232 -3.74 10.14 6.46
N LEU A 233 -3.17 10.24 7.67
CA LEU A 233 -3.94 10.50 8.90
C LEU A 233 -4.72 11.82 8.84
N ARG A 234 -4.16 12.88 8.26
CA ARG A 234 -4.83 14.18 8.10
C ARG A 234 -6.00 14.15 7.11
N CYS A 235 -6.00 13.19 6.20
CA CYS A 235 -7.10 12.96 5.26
C CYS A 235 -8.16 12.00 5.80
N GLY A 236 -8.09 11.63 7.09
CA GLY A 236 -9.03 10.71 7.72
C GLY A 236 -8.77 9.24 7.41
N TYR A 237 -7.61 8.89 6.86
CA TYR A 237 -7.18 7.50 6.77
C TYR A 237 -6.75 6.96 8.13
N ARG A 238 -6.92 5.66 8.33
CA ARG A 238 -6.45 4.94 9.52
C ARG A 238 -5.61 3.75 9.11
N PRO A 239 -4.60 3.36 9.90
CA PRO A 239 -3.92 2.08 9.74
C PRO A 239 -4.93 0.95 9.66
N ALA A 240 -4.79 0.10 8.66
CA ALA A 240 -5.74 -0.98 8.39
C ALA A 240 -5.07 -2.34 8.35
N TRP A 241 -3.96 -2.47 7.64
CA TRP A 241 -3.18 -3.70 7.64
C TRP A 241 -1.70 -3.42 7.38
N LEU A 242 -0.89 -4.40 7.72
CA LEU A 242 0.55 -4.38 7.53
C LEU A 242 0.97 -5.59 6.69
N GLU A 243 1.88 -5.38 5.76
CA GLU A 243 2.47 -6.43 4.93
C GLU A 243 3.98 -6.49 5.12
N VAL A 244 4.52 -7.70 5.21
CA VAL A 244 5.96 -7.98 5.10
C VAL A 244 6.15 -8.95 3.94
N THR A 245 7.10 -8.65 3.06
CA THR A 245 7.44 -9.53 1.93
C THR A 245 8.91 -9.90 1.96
N ALA A 246 9.19 -11.16 1.66
CA ALA A 246 10.54 -11.61 1.34
C ALA A 246 10.77 -11.64 -0.17
N ARG A 247 12.01 -11.41 -0.56
CA ARG A 247 12.48 -11.45 -1.94
C ARG A 247 13.79 -12.25 -1.99
N ASP A 248 14.18 -12.67 -3.18
CA ASP A 248 15.48 -13.30 -3.33
C ASP A 248 16.62 -12.39 -2.86
N SER A 249 17.70 -13.01 -2.40
CA SER A 249 18.84 -12.31 -1.79
C SER A 249 19.49 -11.29 -2.74
N ALA A 250 19.60 -11.63 -4.04
CA ALA A 250 20.23 -10.73 -5.01
C ALA A 250 19.40 -9.46 -5.21
N PHE A 251 18.06 -9.60 -5.34
CA PHE A 251 17.16 -8.45 -5.41
C PHE A 251 17.24 -7.59 -4.13
N THR A 252 17.20 -8.24 -2.96
CA THR A 252 17.25 -7.52 -1.68
C THR A 252 18.55 -6.74 -1.52
N GLU A 253 19.68 -7.33 -1.93
CA GLU A 253 20.98 -6.65 -1.93
C GLU A 253 21.02 -5.48 -2.93
N SER A 254 20.39 -5.57 -4.11
CA SER A 254 20.31 -4.45 -5.07
C SER A 254 19.52 -3.28 -4.48
N VAL A 255 18.42 -3.55 -3.80
CA VAL A 255 17.64 -2.51 -3.11
C VAL A 255 18.48 -1.80 -2.03
N PHE A 256 19.30 -2.53 -1.28
CA PHE A 256 20.19 -1.92 -0.28
C PHE A 256 21.29 -1.06 -0.89
N ARG A 257 21.74 -1.38 -2.11
CA ARG A 257 22.71 -0.56 -2.85
C ARG A 257 22.08 0.63 -3.58
N GLY A 258 20.76 0.71 -3.63
CA GLY A 258 20.04 1.77 -4.35
C GLY A 258 20.09 1.61 -5.88
N GLU A 259 20.20 0.37 -6.37
CA GLU A 259 20.26 -0.01 -7.78
C GLU A 259 18.85 -0.24 -8.37
#